data_90f402d430c4e41e44be627ff89d7825
#
_entry.id   90f402d430c4e41e44be627ff89d7825
#
_cell.length_a   1.000
_cell.length_b   1.000
_cell.length_c   1.000
_cell.angle_alpha   90.00
_cell.angle_beta   90.00
_cell.angle_gamma   90.00
#
_symmetry.space_group_name_H-M   'P 1'
#
loop_
_entity.id
_entity.type
_entity.pdbx_description
1 polymer ?
#
loop_
_entity_poly.entity_id
_entity_poly.type
_entity_poly.pdbx_seq_one_letter_code
_entity_poly.pdbx_strand_id
1 'polypeptide(L)'
;ILPASFKYLVYDSAASVAEGIRSMVVRGAPAIGVAAAYGVALEALRLSRHSKSTSSLNLTSQVEGCGNDEFKAGMEAGFTVLAQSRPTAVNLFWALKRMRAVWESVQEKSNIAMAQRLLVEAHEIFAEDIRINRSMGEFGAELLPDGARVLTHCNAGALATAGWGTALGVFRSAVKAGK
;
A
#
# COMPACT_ATOMS: atom_id res chain seq x y z
N ILE A 1 -3.79 -12.35 15.35
CA ILE A 1 -4.31 -12.98 16.56
C ILE A 1 -3.49 -12.51 17.79
N LEU A 2 -3.05 -11.27 17.66
CA LEU A 2 -2.36 -10.58 18.75
C LEU A 2 -3.30 -10.38 19.95
N PRO A 3 -2.81 -10.48 21.18
CA PRO A 3 -1.43 -10.73 21.58
C PRO A 3 -1.05 -12.22 21.71
N ALA A 4 -2.00 -13.13 21.66
CA ALA A 4 -1.80 -14.53 22.00
C ALA A 4 -0.97 -15.29 20.92
N SER A 5 -1.01 -14.85 19.68
CA SER A 5 -0.26 -15.47 18.59
C SER A 5 0.18 -14.40 17.57
N PHE A 6 1.41 -14.55 17.09
CA PHE A 6 2.01 -13.67 16.09
C PHE A 6 2.27 -14.46 14.81
N LYS A 7 1.65 -14.02 13.69
CA LYS A 7 1.80 -14.66 12.40
C LYS A 7 1.88 -13.61 11.30
N TYR A 8 2.92 -13.70 10.47
CA TYR A 8 2.98 -12.97 9.22
C TYR A 8 2.20 -13.70 8.12
N LEU A 9 1.46 -12.94 7.31
CA LEU A 9 0.87 -13.41 6.07
C LEU A 9 1.63 -12.77 4.90
N VAL A 10 1.90 -13.57 3.87
CA VAL A 10 2.57 -13.11 2.65
C VAL A 10 1.53 -13.01 1.54
N TYR A 11 1.55 -11.91 0.81
CA TYR A 11 0.70 -11.65 -0.34
C TYR A 11 1.56 -11.44 -1.57
N ASP A 12 1.10 -11.92 -2.73
CA ASP A 12 1.85 -11.94 -3.99
C ASP A 12 1.11 -11.31 -5.18
N SER A 13 -0.11 -10.85 -4.95
CA SER A 13 -0.98 -10.32 -5.99
C SER A 13 -1.95 -9.28 -5.45
N ALA A 14 -2.55 -8.48 -6.33
CA ALA A 14 -3.63 -7.55 -5.97
C ALA A 14 -4.81 -8.27 -5.32
N ALA A 15 -5.16 -9.45 -5.81
CA ALA A 15 -6.26 -10.25 -5.28
C ALA A 15 -6.02 -10.72 -3.84
N SER A 16 -4.81 -11.22 -3.54
CA SER A 16 -4.45 -11.66 -2.19
C SER A 16 -4.40 -10.49 -1.20
N VAL A 17 -3.89 -9.32 -1.61
CA VAL A 17 -3.92 -8.10 -0.81
C VAL A 17 -5.36 -7.62 -0.56
N ALA A 18 -6.21 -7.62 -1.60
CA ALA A 18 -7.62 -7.25 -1.47
C ALA A 18 -8.36 -8.16 -0.47
N GLU A 19 -8.05 -9.46 -0.46
CA GLU A 19 -8.59 -10.39 0.54
C GLU A 19 -8.10 -10.07 1.94
N GLY A 20 -6.81 -9.74 2.11
CA GLY A 20 -6.26 -9.29 3.39
C GLY A 20 -6.92 -8.02 3.94
N ILE A 21 -7.32 -7.10 3.05
CA ILE A 21 -8.07 -5.89 3.41
C ILE A 21 -9.52 -6.23 3.75
N ARG A 22 -10.18 -7.08 2.96
CA ARG A 22 -11.58 -7.48 3.16
C ARG A 22 -11.78 -8.27 4.45
N SER A 23 -10.89 -9.20 4.74
CA SER A 23 -10.90 -10.02 5.96
C SER A 23 -10.38 -9.28 7.20
N MET A 24 -10.05 -8.00 7.08
CA MET A 24 -9.52 -7.14 8.15
C MET A 24 -8.19 -7.62 8.76
N VAL A 25 -7.41 -8.41 8.06
CA VAL A 25 -6.01 -8.67 8.40
C VAL A 25 -5.22 -7.35 8.31
N VAL A 26 -5.47 -6.58 7.24
CA VAL A 26 -5.03 -5.18 7.13
C VAL A 26 -6.21 -4.27 7.45
N ARG A 27 -6.07 -3.44 8.49
CA ARG A 27 -7.10 -2.50 8.93
C ARG A 27 -6.48 -1.21 9.46
N GLY A 28 -7.26 -0.14 9.41
CA GLY A 28 -6.78 1.23 9.66
C GLY A 28 -6.60 1.96 8.33
N ALA A 29 -7.12 3.21 8.28
CA ALA A 29 -7.20 3.94 7.01
C ALA A 29 -5.84 4.08 6.31
N PRO A 30 -4.74 4.53 6.96
CA PRO A 30 -3.44 4.64 6.32
C PRO A 30 -2.88 3.28 5.90
N ALA A 31 -2.96 2.25 6.77
CA ALA A 31 -2.45 0.92 6.47
C ALA A 31 -3.13 0.28 5.25
N ILE A 32 -4.43 0.51 5.07
CA ILE A 32 -5.19 0.04 3.90
C ILE A 32 -4.68 0.72 2.63
N GLY A 33 -4.44 2.05 2.66
CA GLY A 33 -3.89 2.79 1.52
C GLY A 33 -2.50 2.28 1.12
N VAL A 34 -1.62 2.11 2.09
CA VAL A 34 -0.26 1.57 1.87
C VAL A 34 -0.32 0.14 1.31
N ALA A 35 -1.15 -0.73 1.90
CA ALA A 35 -1.30 -2.10 1.42
C ALA A 35 -1.83 -2.15 -0.02
N ALA A 36 -2.79 -1.28 -0.36
CA ALA A 36 -3.32 -1.19 -1.72
C ALA A 36 -2.27 -0.73 -2.73
N ALA A 37 -1.41 0.24 -2.37
CA ALA A 37 -0.31 0.66 -3.22
C ALA A 37 0.67 -0.49 -3.51
N TYR A 38 1.06 -1.25 -2.48
CA TYR A 38 1.86 -2.46 -2.68
C TYR A 38 1.11 -3.53 -3.48
N GLY A 39 -0.21 -3.67 -3.31
CA GLY A 39 -1.04 -4.59 -4.11
C GLY A 39 -0.96 -4.30 -5.60
N VAL A 40 -1.02 -3.01 -5.99
CA VAL A 40 -0.84 -2.58 -7.38
C VAL A 40 0.56 -2.92 -7.89
N ALA A 41 1.61 -2.63 -7.11
CA ALA A 41 3.00 -2.92 -7.50
C ALA A 41 3.26 -4.43 -7.63
N LEU A 42 2.71 -5.25 -6.72
CA LEU A 42 2.81 -6.72 -6.77
C LEU A 42 2.13 -7.28 -8.03
N GLU A 43 0.95 -6.76 -8.38
CA GLU A 43 0.25 -7.18 -9.59
C GLU A 43 1.06 -6.85 -10.86
N ALA A 44 1.61 -5.65 -10.93
CA ALA A 44 2.48 -5.25 -12.03
C ALA A 44 3.71 -6.15 -12.15
N LEU A 45 4.36 -6.48 -11.03
CA LEU A 45 5.49 -7.41 -10.99
C LEU A 45 5.10 -8.83 -11.43
N ARG A 46 3.94 -9.32 -10.98
CA ARG A 46 3.42 -10.63 -11.35
C ARG A 46 3.17 -10.72 -12.85
N LEU A 47 2.46 -9.76 -13.40
CA LEU A 47 2.13 -9.69 -14.83
C LEU A 47 3.38 -9.52 -15.71
N SER A 48 4.36 -8.72 -15.27
CA SER A 48 5.60 -8.51 -16.03
C SER A 48 6.48 -9.76 -16.14
N ARG A 49 6.36 -10.71 -15.19
CA ARG A 49 7.07 -12.00 -15.23
C ARG A 49 6.40 -13.00 -16.17
N HIS A 50 5.08 -13.04 -16.23
CA HIS A 50 4.33 -13.94 -17.11
C HIS A 50 4.55 -13.61 -18.60
N SER A 51 4.64 -12.34 -18.94
CA SER A 51 4.96 -11.88 -20.31
C SER A 51 6.29 -12.45 -20.85
N LYS A 52 7.28 -12.71 -20.00
CA LYS A 52 8.56 -13.33 -20.40
C LYS A 52 8.47 -14.84 -20.64
N SER A 53 7.60 -15.55 -19.91
CA SER A 53 7.47 -17.00 -20.03
C SER A 53 6.82 -17.42 -21.35
N THR A 54 5.92 -16.61 -21.90
CA THR A 54 5.23 -16.90 -23.16
C THR A 54 6.11 -16.63 -24.39
N SER A 55 7.05 -15.70 -24.28
CA SER A 55 7.97 -15.34 -25.38
C SER A 55 9.06 -16.38 -25.63
N SER A 56 9.34 -17.27 -24.67
CA SER A 56 10.40 -18.30 -24.83
C SER A 56 9.92 -19.59 -25.54
N LEU A 57 8.63 -19.75 -25.81
CA LEU A 57 8.06 -20.94 -26.44
C LEU A 57 7.62 -20.75 -27.90
N ASN A 58 7.61 -19.51 -28.42
CA ASN A 58 7.20 -19.25 -29.80
C ASN A 58 8.36 -18.65 -30.62
N LEU A 59 9.02 -19.49 -31.41
CA LEU A 59 10.13 -19.13 -32.33
C LEU A 59 9.65 -18.53 -33.65
N THR A 60 8.41 -18.11 -33.76
CA THR A 60 7.89 -17.52 -35.02
C THR A 60 6.94 -16.37 -34.76
N SER A 61 7.30 -15.22 -35.31
CA SER A 61 6.51 -14.03 -35.66
C SER A 61 6.11 -13.06 -34.51
N GLN A 62 6.77 -11.89 -34.56
CA GLN A 62 6.21 -10.54 -34.51
C GLN A 62 4.74 -10.43 -34.06
N VAL A 63 4.50 -10.31 -32.77
CA VAL A 63 3.33 -9.61 -32.22
C VAL A 63 3.77 -8.87 -30.96
N GLU A 64 4.41 -7.73 -31.14
CA GLU A 64 4.80 -6.84 -30.02
C GLU A 64 3.58 -6.21 -29.30
N GLY A 65 2.37 -6.34 -29.85
CA GLY A 65 1.14 -5.76 -29.32
C GLY A 65 0.43 -6.59 -28.24
N CYS A 66 0.45 -7.92 -28.35
CA CYS A 66 -0.39 -8.78 -27.52
C CYS A 66 0.00 -8.79 -26.03
N GLY A 67 1.29 -8.75 -25.72
CA GLY A 67 1.79 -8.76 -24.35
C GLY A 67 1.52 -7.47 -23.57
N ASN A 68 1.30 -6.36 -24.26
CA ASN A 68 1.01 -5.07 -23.64
C ASN A 68 -0.50 -4.94 -23.29
N ASP A 69 -1.38 -5.50 -24.11
CA ASP A 69 -2.82 -5.50 -23.87
C ASP A 69 -3.19 -6.42 -22.70
N GLU A 70 -2.57 -7.60 -22.59
CA GLU A 70 -2.76 -8.49 -21.44
C GLU A 70 -2.26 -7.86 -20.14
N PHE A 71 -1.11 -7.21 -20.15
CA PHE A 71 -0.59 -6.47 -19.00
C PHE A 71 -1.57 -5.37 -18.57
N LYS A 72 -2.04 -4.57 -19.52
CA LYS A 72 -2.99 -3.50 -19.28
C LYS A 72 -4.31 -4.00 -18.70
N ALA A 73 -4.88 -5.05 -19.31
CA ALA A 73 -6.11 -5.67 -18.81
C ALA A 73 -5.94 -6.24 -17.40
N GLY A 74 -4.81 -6.90 -17.11
CA GLY A 74 -4.48 -7.42 -15.79
C GLY A 74 -4.32 -6.32 -14.74
N MET A 75 -3.70 -5.20 -15.09
CA MET A 75 -3.58 -4.04 -14.20
C MET A 75 -4.95 -3.43 -13.87
N GLU A 76 -5.84 -3.27 -14.85
CA GLU A 76 -7.21 -2.77 -14.62
C GLU A 76 -8.00 -3.71 -13.71
N ALA A 77 -7.87 -5.02 -13.90
CA ALA A 77 -8.48 -6.01 -13.01
C ALA A 77 -7.91 -5.90 -11.57
N GLY A 78 -6.60 -5.69 -11.45
CA GLY A 78 -5.92 -5.46 -10.17
C GLY A 78 -6.43 -4.22 -9.44
N PHE A 79 -6.55 -3.10 -10.12
CA PHE A 79 -7.15 -1.88 -9.55
C PHE A 79 -8.59 -2.11 -9.11
N THR A 80 -9.37 -2.81 -9.93
CA THR A 80 -10.79 -3.09 -9.66
C THR A 80 -10.97 -3.95 -8.42
N VAL A 81 -10.23 -5.04 -8.28
CA VAL A 81 -10.35 -5.95 -7.13
C VAL A 81 -9.93 -5.29 -5.83
N LEU A 82 -8.90 -4.43 -5.86
CA LEU A 82 -8.48 -3.65 -4.70
C LEU A 82 -9.55 -2.62 -4.31
N ALA A 83 -10.10 -1.87 -5.26
CA ALA A 83 -11.16 -0.89 -5.01
C ALA A 83 -12.42 -1.53 -4.36
N GLN A 84 -12.76 -2.75 -4.76
CA GLN A 84 -13.89 -3.51 -4.23
C GLN A 84 -13.64 -4.10 -2.83
N SER A 85 -12.40 -4.10 -2.34
CA SER A 85 -12.07 -4.70 -1.05
C SER A 85 -12.72 -3.98 0.14
N ARG A 86 -12.78 -2.63 0.10
CA ARG A 86 -13.50 -1.79 1.07
C ARG A 86 -14.00 -0.48 0.41
N PRO A 87 -15.22 -0.48 -0.14
CA PRO A 87 -15.74 0.63 -0.96
C PRO A 87 -15.86 1.99 -0.22
N THR A 88 -15.84 2.01 1.11
CA THR A 88 -15.94 3.23 1.92
C THR A 88 -14.59 3.74 2.45
N ALA A 89 -13.49 3.05 2.18
CA ALA A 89 -12.17 3.40 2.72
C ALA A 89 -11.50 4.51 1.89
N VAL A 90 -11.61 5.75 2.32
CA VAL A 90 -11.07 6.92 1.61
C VAL A 90 -9.59 6.78 1.23
N ASN A 91 -8.75 6.32 2.16
CA ASN A 91 -7.32 6.15 1.91
C ASN A 91 -7.01 5.06 0.87
N LEU A 92 -7.87 4.05 0.74
CA LEU A 92 -7.77 3.07 -0.34
C LEU A 92 -7.86 3.76 -1.70
N PHE A 93 -8.89 4.55 -1.91
CA PHE A 93 -9.10 5.24 -3.19
C PHE A 93 -8.06 6.31 -3.45
N TRP A 94 -7.61 7.01 -2.41
CA TRP A 94 -6.50 7.96 -2.52
C TRP A 94 -5.22 7.26 -3.04
N ALA A 95 -4.84 6.14 -2.44
CA ALA A 95 -3.66 5.38 -2.86
C ALA A 95 -3.80 4.82 -4.27
N LEU A 96 -4.96 4.23 -4.60
CA LEU A 96 -5.24 3.72 -5.95
C LEU A 96 -5.20 4.83 -7.00
N LYS A 97 -5.75 6.01 -6.71
CA LYS A 97 -5.69 7.18 -7.60
C LYS A 97 -4.24 7.63 -7.85
N ARG A 98 -3.42 7.68 -6.80
CA ARG A 98 -2.01 8.05 -6.88
C ARG A 98 -1.21 7.04 -7.70
N MET A 99 -1.40 5.74 -7.45
CA MET A 99 -0.77 4.66 -8.22
C MET A 99 -1.20 4.67 -9.68
N ARG A 100 -2.49 4.93 -9.95
CA ARG A 100 -3.02 5.06 -11.31
C ARG A 100 -2.41 6.24 -12.05
N ALA A 101 -2.27 7.39 -11.41
CA ALA A 101 -1.63 8.55 -12.02
C ALA A 101 -0.19 8.26 -12.43
N VAL A 102 0.58 7.51 -11.63
CA VAL A 102 1.92 7.07 -12.01
C VAL A 102 1.85 6.12 -13.22
N TRP A 103 0.97 5.14 -13.20
CA TRP A 103 0.82 4.19 -14.30
C TRP A 103 0.42 4.84 -15.63
N GLU A 104 -0.44 5.86 -15.59
CA GLU A 104 -0.92 6.57 -16.80
C GLU A 104 0.08 7.64 -17.29
N SER A 105 0.86 8.25 -16.40
CA SER A 105 1.77 9.35 -16.75
C SER A 105 3.11 8.90 -17.31
N VAL A 106 3.51 7.67 -17.05
CA VAL A 106 4.84 7.16 -17.41
C VAL A 106 4.73 6.26 -18.64
N GLN A 107 5.37 6.68 -19.74
CA GLN A 107 5.54 5.84 -20.93
C GLN A 107 6.82 4.99 -20.76
N GLU A 108 6.71 3.94 -19.99
CA GLU A 108 7.82 3.01 -19.82
C GLU A 108 7.95 2.08 -21.04
N LYS A 109 9.19 1.82 -21.43
CA LYS A 109 9.51 0.97 -22.59
C LYS A 109 9.24 -0.52 -22.33
N SER A 110 9.00 -0.92 -21.09
CA SER A 110 8.72 -2.31 -20.75
C SER A 110 7.84 -2.44 -19.50
N ASN A 111 7.06 -3.52 -19.45
CA ASN A 111 6.21 -3.85 -18.30
C ASN A 111 7.01 -4.00 -16.99
N ILE A 112 8.26 -4.45 -17.07
CA ILE A 112 9.14 -4.57 -15.90
C ILE A 112 9.58 -3.20 -15.38
N ALA A 113 9.92 -2.26 -16.25
CA ALA A 113 10.27 -0.90 -15.84
C ALA A 113 9.06 -0.19 -15.20
N MET A 114 7.86 -0.38 -15.78
CA MET A 114 6.62 0.10 -15.17
C MET A 114 6.37 -0.50 -13.79
N ALA A 115 6.54 -1.82 -13.62
CA ALA A 115 6.36 -2.48 -12.33
C ALA A 115 7.35 -1.96 -11.28
N GLN A 116 8.60 -1.73 -11.66
CA GLN A 116 9.61 -1.12 -10.79
C GLN A 116 9.24 0.31 -10.41
N ARG A 117 8.75 1.10 -11.34
CA ARG A 117 8.30 2.48 -11.06
C ARG A 117 7.13 2.52 -10.09
N LEU A 118 6.15 1.63 -10.25
CA LEU A 118 5.03 1.46 -9.33
C LEU A 118 5.49 0.99 -7.94
N LEU A 119 6.48 0.12 -7.86
CA LEU A 119 7.06 -0.30 -6.57
C LEU A 119 7.74 0.87 -5.86
N VAL A 120 8.50 1.70 -6.58
CA VAL A 120 9.10 2.92 -6.00
C VAL A 120 8.02 3.83 -5.44
N GLU A 121 6.91 4.04 -6.17
CA GLU A 121 5.81 4.87 -5.68
C GLU A 121 5.13 4.28 -4.43
N ALA A 122 4.96 2.96 -4.36
CA ALA A 122 4.44 2.30 -3.17
C ALA A 122 5.36 2.50 -1.95
N HIS A 123 6.68 2.47 -2.15
CA HIS A 123 7.66 2.80 -1.11
C HIS A 123 7.58 4.27 -0.68
N GLU A 124 7.36 5.20 -1.60
CA GLU A 124 7.15 6.62 -1.27
C GLU A 124 5.88 6.84 -0.45
N ILE A 125 4.77 6.20 -0.79
CA ILE A 125 3.53 6.23 -0.02
C ILE A 125 3.77 5.71 1.42
N PHE A 126 4.49 4.61 1.56
CA PHE A 126 4.85 4.04 2.86
C PHE A 126 5.71 5.00 3.69
N ALA A 127 6.78 5.54 3.08
CA ALA A 127 7.70 6.45 3.75
C ALA A 127 7.04 7.78 4.13
N GLU A 128 6.17 8.29 3.27
CA GLU A 128 5.40 9.51 3.50
C GLU A 128 4.45 9.35 4.70
N ASP A 129 3.74 8.24 4.80
CA ASP A 129 2.87 7.96 5.95
C ASP A 129 3.65 7.97 7.27
N ILE A 130 4.83 7.36 7.30
CA ILE A 130 5.69 7.40 8.50
C ILE A 130 6.11 8.83 8.84
N ARG A 131 6.53 9.62 7.85
CA ARG A 131 6.94 11.03 8.06
C ARG A 131 5.79 11.85 8.61
N ILE A 132 4.61 11.77 7.98
CA ILE A 132 3.41 12.51 8.40
C ILE A 132 3.02 12.15 9.83
N ASN A 133 2.96 10.86 10.15
CA ASN A 133 2.56 10.41 11.48
C ASN A 133 3.58 10.78 12.56
N ARG A 134 4.88 10.81 12.24
CA ARG A 134 5.91 11.30 13.17
C ARG A 134 5.79 12.79 13.42
N SER A 135 5.66 13.61 12.37
CA SER A 135 5.49 15.06 12.52
C SER A 135 4.21 15.41 13.29
N MET A 136 3.10 14.72 12.99
CA MET A 136 1.86 14.87 13.76
C MET A 136 2.07 14.49 15.23
N GLY A 137 2.83 13.42 15.48
CA GLY A 137 3.18 12.99 16.83
C GLY A 137 3.98 14.04 17.60
N GLU A 138 4.98 14.64 16.96
CA GLU A 138 5.82 15.70 17.53
C GLU A 138 5.01 16.95 17.88
N PHE A 139 4.26 17.48 16.91
CA PHE A 139 3.39 18.65 17.15
C PHE A 139 2.32 18.38 18.20
N GLY A 140 1.71 17.19 18.19
CA GLY A 140 0.72 16.82 19.20
C GLY A 140 1.31 16.67 20.59
N ALA A 141 2.55 16.19 20.71
CA ALA A 141 3.26 16.09 21.98
C ALA A 141 3.55 17.47 22.59
N GLU A 142 3.87 18.49 21.79
CA GLU A 142 4.10 19.85 22.27
C GLU A 142 2.88 20.47 22.97
N LEU A 143 1.67 20.08 22.55
CA LEU A 143 0.41 20.55 23.12
C LEU A 143 0.06 19.90 24.46
N LEU A 144 0.74 18.81 24.85
CA LEU A 144 0.46 18.10 26.08
C LEU A 144 1.31 18.65 27.23
N PRO A 145 0.74 19.02 28.40
CA PRO A 145 1.51 19.35 29.59
C PRO A 145 2.17 18.10 30.20
N ASP A 146 3.17 18.32 31.04
CA ASP A 146 3.83 17.25 31.80
C ASP A 146 2.83 16.53 32.68
N GLY A 147 2.91 15.21 32.75
CA GLY A 147 2.00 14.39 33.51
C GLY A 147 0.56 14.36 32.96
N ALA A 148 0.32 14.75 31.72
CA ALA A 148 -1.00 14.77 31.11
C ALA A 148 -1.68 13.40 31.14
N ARG A 149 -2.97 13.38 31.46
CA ARG A 149 -3.84 12.21 31.38
C ARG A 149 -4.62 12.29 30.08
N VAL A 150 -4.29 11.44 29.12
CA VAL A 150 -4.84 11.49 27.75
C VAL A 150 -5.67 10.25 27.44
N LEU A 151 -6.74 10.45 26.68
CA LEU A 151 -7.63 9.39 26.20
C LEU A 151 -7.65 9.39 24.67
N THR A 152 -7.60 8.23 24.07
CA THR A 152 -7.83 8.05 22.62
C THR A 152 -8.92 7.03 22.36
N HIS A 153 -9.43 7.03 21.15
CA HIS A 153 -10.46 6.12 20.67
C HIS A 153 -10.05 5.53 19.33
N CYS A 154 -10.60 4.35 19.00
CA CYS A 154 -10.39 3.63 17.74
C CYS A 154 -8.97 3.00 17.60
N ASN A 155 -8.70 2.40 16.45
CA ASN A 155 -7.43 1.80 16.12
C ASN A 155 -6.47 2.86 15.57
N ALA A 156 -5.71 3.50 16.46
CA ALA A 156 -4.87 4.65 16.17
C ALA A 156 -3.35 4.37 16.35
N GLY A 157 -2.98 3.10 16.50
CA GLY A 157 -1.60 2.66 16.73
C GLY A 157 -0.82 2.36 15.45
N ALA A 158 0.40 1.85 15.63
CA ALA A 158 1.32 1.52 14.54
C ALA A 158 0.75 0.51 13.53
N LEU A 159 -0.08 -0.43 13.96
CA LEU A 159 -0.73 -1.43 13.09
C LEU A 159 -1.84 -0.84 12.21
N ALA A 160 -2.27 0.40 12.46
CA ALA A 160 -3.26 1.09 11.66
C ALA A 160 -2.64 2.02 10.59
N THR A 161 -1.31 2.13 10.57
CA THR A 161 -0.51 3.00 9.71
C THR A 161 0.65 2.21 9.11
N ALA A 162 1.58 2.89 8.43
CA ALA A 162 2.83 2.26 8.00
C ALA A 162 3.83 1.97 9.13
N GLY A 163 3.58 2.42 10.38
CA GLY A 163 4.45 2.06 11.47
C GLY A 163 4.45 2.93 12.73
N TRP A 164 4.12 4.21 12.67
CA TRP A 164 4.20 5.08 13.87
C TRP A 164 2.88 5.15 14.66
N GLY A 165 1.76 5.22 13.97
CA GLY A 165 0.44 5.46 14.54
C GLY A 165 0.04 6.93 14.49
N THR A 166 -1.27 7.17 14.49
CA THR A 166 -1.86 8.52 14.52
C THR A 166 -1.93 9.04 15.95
N ALA A 167 -3.07 8.97 16.64
CA ALA A 167 -3.21 9.46 18.02
C ALA A 167 -2.26 8.75 19.00
N LEU A 168 -2.04 7.43 18.88
CA LEU A 168 -1.03 6.74 19.68
C LEU A 168 0.41 7.13 19.28
N GLY A 169 0.61 7.69 18.09
CA GLY A 169 1.87 8.31 17.68
C GLY A 169 2.17 9.56 18.52
N VAL A 170 1.15 10.39 18.83
CA VAL A 170 1.26 11.53 19.73
C VAL A 170 1.71 11.09 21.14
N PHE A 171 1.09 10.03 21.66
CA PHE A 171 1.46 9.51 23.00
C PHE A 171 2.90 9.01 23.02
N ARG A 172 3.34 8.29 21.97
CA ARG A 172 4.75 7.85 21.82
C ARG A 172 5.71 9.02 21.81
N SER A 173 5.37 10.09 21.08
CA SER A 173 6.21 11.28 20.99
C SER A 173 6.24 12.02 22.33
N ALA A 174 5.12 12.15 23.01
CA ALA A 174 5.05 12.76 24.35
C ALA A 174 5.90 12.01 25.38
N VAL A 175 5.74 10.66 25.45
CA VAL A 175 6.58 9.83 26.34
C VAL A 175 8.06 9.95 26.00
N LYS A 176 8.43 9.99 24.70
CA LYS A 176 9.81 10.20 24.27
C LYS A 176 10.35 11.57 24.67
N ALA A 177 9.49 12.59 24.76
CA ALA A 177 9.82 13.93 25.24
C ALA A 177 9.82 14.08 26.77
N GLY A 178 9.55 12.99 27.52
CA GLY A 178 9.55 12.98 28.99
C GLY A 178 8.25 13.46 29.63
N LYS A 179 7.15 13.52 28.89
CA LYS A 179 5.84 13.97 29.37
C LYS A 179 4.99 12.81 29.87
#